data_6aa8cc3fa963ad97b9066713de2a199d
#
_entry.id   6aa8cc3fa963ad97b9066713de2a199d
#
_cell.length_a   1.000
_cell.length_b   1.000
_cell.length_c   1.000
_cell.angle_alpha   90.00
_cell.angle_beta   90.00
_cell.angle_gamma   90.00
#
_symmetry.space_group_name_H-M   'P 1'
#
loop_
_entity.id
_entity.type
_entity.pdbx_description
1 polymer ?
#
loop_
_entity_poly.entity_id
_entity_poly.type
_entity_poly.pdbx_seq_one_letter_code
_entity_poly.pdbx_strand_id
1 'polypeptide(L)'
;VKTIAVQSGSVDGKRTYVGVIQESYGSTLSFATLGTVSQVLVDEGQAVRKGQLLAVIDKTSAQSAHDMAMSTLSQARDAFKRLEQLYKKGSLPEIRFVDVQTKLAEAEAAERIARKTLQNCELRAPFDGFISQRMVDTGNNMAPGIGCFKLVKLDRVDMKIAVPENEISGIAKGQLVPFTVSALDGKAFEGKVTEKGIQANLLSHTYDVIVSLPNPGHQLLPGMVCSAQLASTGAAKGIVVPQEAVLIDGSKPYVWVEENGVAHRRDITQSGVCQSG
;
A
#
# COMPACT_ATOMS: atom_id res chain seq x y z
N VAL A 1 42.84 35.12 27.28
CA VAL A 1 42.22 33.86 26.85
C VAL A 1 40.71 34.10 26.88
N LYS A 2 40.00 33.78 25.78
CA LYS A 2 38.55 33.96 25.70
C LYS A 2 37.94 32.61 26.16
N THR A 3 37.21 32.59 27.24
CA THR A 3 36.52 31.44 27.76
C THR A 3 35.02 31.53 27.45
N ILE A 4 34.37 30.41 27.22
CA ILE A 4 32.93 30.30 27.00
C ILE A 4 32.38 29.35 28.07
N ALA A 5 31.34 29.79 28.77
CA ALA A 5 30.63 28.94 29.71
C ALA A 5 29.81 27.92 28.95
N VAL A 6 30.09 26.62 29.19
CA VAL A 6 29.36 25.54 28.56
C VAL A 6 28.16 25.13 29.42
N GLN A 7 27.00 24.99 28.78
CA GLN A 7 25.80 24.50 29.42
C GLN A 7 25.52 23.07 28.93
N SER A 8 25.05 22.23 29.86
CA SER A 8 24.48 20.95 29.44
C SER A 8 23.21 21.20 28.67
N GLY A 9 23.25 20.93 27.38
CA GLY A 9 22.10 20.96 26.50
C GLY A 9 21.63 19.54 26.18
N SER A 10 20.35 19.36 26.04
CA SER A 10 19.86 18.19 25.32
C SER A 10 20.15 18.46 23.84
N VAL A 11 20.99 17.65 23.25
CA VAL A 11 21.10 17.61 21.80
C VAL A 11 19.78 17.04 21.32
N ASP A 12 18.88 17.94 20.86
CA ASP A 12 17.64 17.51 20.21
C ASP A 12 18.06 16.76 18.95
N GLY A 13 18.12 15.45 19.08
CA GLY A 13 18.49 14.54 17.98
C GLY A 13 17.41 14.45 16.92
N LYS A 14 16.93 15.58 16.41
CA LYS A 14 16.09 15.59 15.23
C LYS A 14 16.96 15.22 14.04
N ARG A 15 16.76 14.02 13.54
CA ARG A 15 17.43 13.56 12.33
C ARG A 15 16.47 13.61 11.16
N THR A 16 16.99 14.02 10.03
CA THR A 16 16.23 14.07 8.78
C THR A 16 16.46 12.80 7.99
N TYR A 17 15.38 12.15 7.62
CA TYR A 17 15.39 10.93 6.80
C TYR A 17 14.65 11.19 5.50
N VAL A 18 15.12 10.57 4.45
CA VAL A 18 14.40 10.56 3.18
C VAL A 18 13.34 9.47 3.24
N GLY A 19 12.11 9.84 2.92
CA GLY A 19 10.98 8.94 2.79
C GLY A 19 10.38 8.99 1.40
N VAL A 20 9.60 7.98 1.06
CA VAL A 20 8.83 7.91 -0.19
C VAL A 20 7.39 7.66 0.15
N ILE A 21 6.50 8.46 -0.46
CA ILE A 21 5.05 8.26 -0.35
C ILE A 21 4.67 7.03 -1.17
N GLN A 22 3.86 6.18 -0.58
CA GLN A 22 3.29 5.00 -1.23
C GLN A 22 1.80 4.91 -0.94
N GLU A 23 1.09 4.14 -1.76
CA GLU A 23 -0.31 3.84 -1.49
C GLU A 23 -0.47 3.03 -0.21
N SER A 24 -1.44 3.39 0.65
CA SER A 24 -1.77 2.60 1.84
C SER A 24 -2.55 1.33 1.48
N TYR A 25 -3.25 1.35 0.37
CA TYR A 25 -4.00 0.20 -0.14
C TYR A 25 -4.04 0.21 -1.67
N GLY A 26 -3.62 -0.89 -2.27
CA GLY A 26 -3.66 -1.09 -3.71
C GLY A 26 -3.84 -2.56 -4.08
N SER A 27 -4.33 -2.80 -5.29
CA SER A 27 -4.49 -4.14 -5.85
C SER A 27 -4.15 -4.15 -7.33
N THR A 28 -3.40 -5.14 -7.74
CA THR A 28 -3.21 -5.44 -9.16
C THR A 28 -4.38 -6.29 -9.64
N LEU A 29 -5.13 -5.76 -10.59
CA LEU A 29 -6.30 -6.40 -11.16
C LEU A 29 -5.93 -7.20 -12.39
N SER A 30 -6.45 -8.42 -12.51
CA SER A 30 -6.25 -9.32 -13.64
C SER A 30 -7.56 -9.99 -14.04
N PHE A 31 -7.68 -10.43 -15.29
CA PHE A 31 -8.80 -11.26 -15.70
C PHE A 31 -8.74 -12.63 -15.01
N ALA A 32 -9.89 -13.20 -14.74
CA ALA A 32 -10.01 -14.53 -14.16
C ALA A 32 -10.02 -15.65 -15.22
N THR A 33 -10.07 -15.29 -16.52
CA THR A 33 -10.10 -16.21 -17.64
C THR A 33 -9.19 -15.75 -18.77
N LEU A 34 -8.79 -16.68 -19.63
CA LEU A 34 -8.02 -16.43 -20.84
C LEU A 34 -8.87 -15.77 -21.90
N GLY A 35 -8.32 -14.80 -22.64
CA GLY A 35 -8.97 -14.21 -23.80
C GLY A 35 -8.25 -12.99 -24.34
N THR A 36 -8.66 -12.55 -25.53
CA THR A 36 -8.17 -11.33 -26.17
C THR A 36 -8.98 -10.13 -25.67
N VAL A 37 -8.32 -9.06 -25.27
CA VAL A 37 -8.98 -7.82 -24.81
C VAL A 37 -9.68 -7.17 -26.01
N SER A 38 -11.00 -7.04 -25.91
CA SER A 38 -11.83 -6.40 -26.92
C SER A 38 -11.97 -4.90 -26.69
N GLN A 39 -12.00 -4.47 -25.41
CA GLN A 39 -12.16 -3.06 -25.05
C GLN A 39 -11.45 -2.75 -23.74
N VAL A 40 -10.83 -1.57 -23.68
CA VAL A 40 -10.31 -0.92 -22.48
C VAL A 40 -11.07 0.40 -22.32
N LEU A 41 -11.68 0.62 -21.15
CA LEU A 41 -12.66 1.68 -20.91
C LEU A 41 -12.16 2.76 -19.94
N VAL A 42 -10.94 2.62 -19.44
CA VAL A 42 -10.34 3.53 -18.46
C VAL A 42 -8.87 3.79 -18.78
N ASP A 43 -8.41 4.97 -18.40
CA ASP A 43 -7.04 5.41 -18.58
C ASP A 43 -6.30 5.50 -17.25
N GLU A 44 -4.97 5.59 -17.32
CA GLU A 44 -4.11 5.86 -16.16
C GLU A 44 -4.42 7.23 -15.56
N GLY A 45 -4.42 7.32 -14.23
CA GLY A 45 -4.81 8.52 -13.49
C GLY A 45 -6.32 8.68 -13.28
N GLN A 46 -7.16 7.89 -13.94
CA GLN A 46 -8.61 8.03 -13.86
C GLN A 46 -9.16 7.51 -12.52
N ALA A 47 -10.09 8.28 -11.94
CA ALA A 47 -10.88 7.85 -10.79
C ALA A 47 -11.95 6.86 -11.23
N VAL A 48 -12.11 5.77 -10.49
CA VAL A 48 -13.10 4.71 -10.75
C VAL A 48 -13.87 4.35 -9.49
N ARG A 49 -15.11 3.90 -9.67
CA ARG A 49 -15.99 3.45 -8.59
C ARG A 49 -16.03 1.93 -8.51
N LYS A 50 -16.30 1.41 -7.33
CA LYS A 50 -16.55 -0.02 -7.11
C LYS A 50 -17.61 -0.55 -8.08
N GLY A 51 -17.31 -1.66 -8.77
CA GLY A 51 -18.17 -2.28 -9.77
C GLY A 51 -18.07 -1.67 -11.15
N GLN A 52 -17.37 -0.54 -11.34
CA GLN A 52 -17.17 0.07 -12.66
C GLN A 52 -16.40 -0.89 -13.57
N LEU A 53 -16.86 -1.00 -14.82
CA LEU A 53 -16.23 -1.81 -15.85
C LEU A 53 -14.94 -1.11 -16.32
N LEU A 54 -13.83 -1.84 -16.31
CA LEU A 54 -12.51 -1.33 -16.67
C LEU A 54 -12.06 -1.82 -18.04
N ALA A 55 -12.25 -3.11 -18.30
CA ALA A 55 -11.91 -3.74 -19.57
C ALA A 55 -12.76 -5.00 -19.79
N VAL A 56 -12.83 -5.42 -21.03
CA VAL A 56 -13.60 -6.61 -21.46
C VAL A 56 -12.72 -7.42 -22.40
N ILE A 57 -12.67 -8.74 -22.20
CA ILE A 57 -12.16 -9.69 -23.19
C ILE A 57 -13.28 -10.14 -24.10
N ASP A 58 -12.94 -10.74 -25.25
CA ASP A 58 -13.93 -11.31 -26.15
C ASP A 58 -14.80 -12.34 -25.41
N LYS A 59 -16.10 -12.02 -25.33
CA LYS A 59 -17.09 -12.80 -24.58
C LYS A 59 -18.04 -13.62 -25.49
N THR A 60 -17.79 -13.66 -26.80
CA THR A 60 -18.69 -14.27 -27.77
C THR A 60 -18.96 -15.74 -27.45
N SER A 61 -17.93 -16.53 -27.17
CA SER A 61 -18.07 -17.93 -26.82
C SER A 61 -18.71 -18.14 -25.45
N ALA A 62 -18.35 -17.33 -24.46
CA ALA A 62 -18.92 -17.37 -23.12
C ALA A 62 -20.40 -16.96 -23.11
N GLN A 63 -20.79 -15.98 -23.93
CA GLN A 63 -22.18 -15.56 -24.12
C GLN A 63 -23.00 -16.70 -24.73
N SER A 64 -22.49 -17.32 -25.80
CA SER A 64 -23.18 -18.46 -26.45
C SER A 64 -23.36 -19.66 -25.50
N ALA A 65 -22.35 -19.96 -24.67
CA ALA A 65 -22.44 -21.00 -23.68
C ALA A 65 -23.47 -20.69 -22.59
N HIS A 66 -23.55 -19.44 -22.15
CA HIS A 66 -24.55 -18.99 -21.18
C HIS A 66 -25.96 -19.07 -21.77
N ASP A 67 -26.17 -18.64 -23.01
CA ASP A 67 -27.48 -18.68 -23.67
C ASP A 67 -27.96 -20.13 -23.86
N MET A 68 -27.06 -21.06 -24.16
CA MET A 68 -27.37 -22.50 -24.23
C MET A 68 -27.77 -23.05 -22.87
N ALA A 69 -27.02 -22.71 -21.81
CA ALA A 69 -27.33 -23.13 -20.44
C ALA A 69 -28.67 -22.56 -19.96
N MET A 70 -28.98 -21.32 -20.28
CA MET A 70 -30.27 -20.67 -19.99
C MET A 70 -31.44 -21.39 -20.69
N SER A 71 -31.26 -21.79 -21.95
CA SER A 71 -32.28 -22.53 -22.68
C SER A 71 -32.54 -23.89 -22.06
N THR A 72 -31.48 -24.62 -21.67
CA THR A 72 -31.59 -25.92 -20.96
C THR A 72 -32.28 -25.76 -19.61
N LEU A 73 -31.92 -24.73 -18.84
CA LEU A 73 -32.55 -24.43 -17.57
C LEU A 73 -34.05 -24.11 -17.71
N SER A 74 -34.42 -23.36 -18.74
CA SER A 74 -35.83 -23.06 -19.05
C SER A 74 -36.62 -24.33 -19.32
N GLN A 75 -36.09 -25.25 -20.14
CA GLN A 75 -36.72 -26.55 -20.43
C GLN A 75 -36.87 -27.41 -19.14
N ALA A 76 -35.82 -27.44 -18.30
CA ALA A 76 -35.86 -28.21 -17.05
C ALA A 76 -36.91 -27.64 -16.06
N ARG A 77 -37.01 -26.31 -15.98
CA ARG A 77 -38.02 -25.62 -15.14
C ARG A 77 -39.42 -25.89 -15.61
N ASP A 78 -39.66 -25.85 -16.90
CA ASP A 78 -40.99 -26.16 -17.49
C ASP A 78 -41.39 -27.61 -17.29
N ALA A 79 -40.45 -28.55 -17.43
CA ALA A 79 -40.66 -29.94 -17.15
C ALA A 79 -40.97 -30.18 -15.66
N PHE A 80 -40.19 -29.62 -14.76
CA PHE A 80 -40.39 -29.70 -13.32
C PHE A 80 -41.77 -29.16 -12.93
N LYS A 81 -42.14 -27.96 -13.39
CA LYS A 81 -43.44 -27.31 -13.08
C LYS A 81 -44.64 -28.21 -13.51
N ARG A 82 -44.56 -28.82 -14.69
CA ARG A 82 -45.62 -29.72 -15.17
C ARG A 82 -45.70 -31.00 -14.36
N LEU A 83 -44.56 -31.62 -14.07
CA LEU A 83 -44.53 -32.91 -13.34
C LEU A 83 -44.81 -32.73 -11.84
N GLU A 84 -44.46 -31.60 -11.26
CA GLU A 84 -44.84 -31.25 -9.89
C GLU A 84 -46.36 -31.19 -9.70
N GLN A 85 -47.09 -30.64 -10.69
CA GLN A 85 -48.57 -30.64 -10.65
C GLN A 85 -49.18 -32.04 -10.70
N LEU A 86 -48.57 -32.96 -11.46
CA LEU A 86 -48.99 -34.32 -11.57
C LEU A 86 -48.67 -35.13 -10.29
N TYR A 87 -47.49 -34.87 -9.70
CA TYR A 87 -47.07 -35.45 -8.43
C TYR A 87 -48.01 -35.06 -7.28
N LYS A 88 -48.34 -33.77 -7.17
CA LYS A 88 -49.30 -33.22 -6.18
C LYS A 88 -50.71 -33.85 -6.33
N LYS A 89 -51.08 -34.29 -7.52
CA LYS A 89 -52.35 -34.98 -7.78
C LYS A 89 -52.28 -36.48 -7.58
N GLY A 90 -51.10 -37.01 -7.11
CA GLY A 90 -50.90 -38.46 -6.92
C GLY A 90 -50.76 -39.25 -8.22
N SER A 91 -50.61 -38.59 -9.39
CA SER A 91 -50.58 -39.25 -10.70
C SER A 91 -49.15 -39.50 -11.22
N LEU A 92 -48.11 -39.19 -10.41
CA LEU A 92 -46.70 -39.41 -10.80
C LEU A 92 -45.97 -40.19 -9.68
N PRO A 93 -45.25 -41.28 -10.00
CA PRO A 93 -44.39 -41.98 -9.03
C PRO A 93 -43.27 -41.07 -8.51
N GLU A 94 -42.96 -41.21 -7.22
CA GLU A 94 -41.94 -40.38 -6.53
C GLU A 94 -40.58 -40.45 -7.23
N ILE A 95 -40.14 -41.63 -7.69
CA ILE A 95 -38.87 -41.78 -8.41
C ILE A 95 -38.76 -40.88 -9.66
N ARG A 96 -39.88 -40.69 -10.37
CA ARG A 96 -39.92 -39.82 -11.55
C ARG A 96 -39.89 -38.34 -11.17
N PHE A 97 -40.48 -38.00 -10.02
CA PHE A 97 -40.43 -36.63 -9.51
C PHE A 97 -39.01 -36.27 -9.06
N VAL A 98 -38.32 -37.16 -8.33
CA VAL A 98 -36.93 -37.02 -7.91
C VAL A 98 -35.99 -36.87 -9.12
N ASP A 99 -36.18 -37.65 -10.17
CA ASP A 99 -35.41 -37.58 -11.41
C ASP A 99 -35.47 -36.19 -12.07
N VAL A 100 -36.69 -35.63 -12.15
CA VAL A 100 -36.88 -34.30 -12.72
C VAL A 100 -36.35 -33.21 -11.81
N GLN A 101 -36.46 -33.34 -10.51
CA GLN A 101 -35.87 -32.42 -9.52
C GLN A 101 -34.33 -32.38 -9.66
N THR A 102 -33.72 -33.56 -9.83
CA THR A 102 -32.27 -33.66 -10.05
C THR A 102 -31.84 -32.97 -11.34
N LYS A 103 -32.57 -33.22 -12.45
CA LYS A 103 -32.30 -32.57 -13.72
C LYS A 103 -32.42 -31.02 -13.67
N LEU A 104 -33.38 -30.52 -12.90
CA LEU A 104 -33.50 -29.07 -12.67
C LEU A 104 -32.27 -28.54 -11.91
N ALA A 105 -31.86 -29.24 -10.85
CA ALA A 105 -30.69 -28.84 -10.06
C ALA A 105 -29.39 -28.85 -10.90
N GLU A 106 -29.23 -29.85 -11.78
CA GLU A 106 -28.10 -29.92 -12.73
C GLU A 106 -28.11 -28.75 -13.71
N ALA A 107 -29.29 -28.43 -14.30
CA ALA A 107 -29.41 -27.31 -15.22
C ALA A 107 -29.16 -25.95 -14.54
N GLU A 108 -29.61 -25.77 -13.29
CA GLU A 108 -29.31 -24.60 -12.48
C GLU A 108 -27.80 -24.45 -12.18
N ALA A 109 -27.14 -25.56 -11.88
CA ALA A 109 -25.70 -25.56 -11.67
C ALA A 109 -24.93 -25.22 -12.95
N ALA A 110 -25.31 -25.77 -14.08
CA ALA A 110 -24.70 -25.48 -15.38
C ALA A 110 -24.86 -23.99 -15.77
N GLU A 111 -26.05 -23.43 -15.56
CA GLU A 111 -26.29 -21.99 -15.81
C GLU A 111 -25.41 -21.11 -14.90
N ARG A 112 -25.31 -21.41 -13.59
CA ARG A 112 -24.45 -20.66 -12.67
C ARG A 112 -22.99 -20.66 -13.12
N ILE A 113 -22.48 -21.79 -13.61
CA ILE A 113 -21.11 -21.90 -14.13
C ILE A 113 -20.94 -21.03 -15.38
N ALA A 114 -21.84 -21.16 -16.36
CA ALA A 114 -21.78 -20.40 -17.61
C ALA A 114 -21.89 -18.90 -17.36
N ARG A 115 -22.81 -18.48 -16.51
CA ARG A 115 -22.94 -17.09 -16.07
C ARG A 115 -21.67 -16.55 -15.41
N LYS A 116 -21.05 -17.34 -14.51
CA LYS A 116 -19.80 -16.94 -13.87
C LYS A 116 -18.66 -16.79 -14.87
N THR A 117 -18.58 -17.71 -15.85
CA THR A 117 -17.60 -17.62 -16.95
C THR A 117 -17.78 -16.34 -17.76
N LEU A 118 -19.02 -16.00 -18.11
CA LEU A 118 -19.35 -14.75 -18.81
C LEU A 118 -18.97 -13.52 -17.97
N GLN A 119 -19.26 -13.52 -16.66
CA GLN A 119 -18.86 -12.43 -15.78
C GLN A 119 -17.34 -12.29 -15.67
N ASN A 120 -16.59 -13.38 -15.74
CA ASN A 120 -15.14 -13.38 -15.70
C ASN A 120 -14.50 -12.75 -16.96
N CYS A 121 -15.26 -12.57 -18.04
CA CYS A 121 -14.83 -11.83 -19.22
C CYS A 121 -14.82 -10.31 -19.00
N GLU A 122 -15.39 -9.83 -17.90
CA GLU A 122 -15.45 -8.43 -17.53
C GLU A 122 -14.55 -8.16 -16.35
N LEU A 123 -13.62 -7.23 -16.49
CA LEU A 123 -12.78 -6.78 -15.38
C LEU A 123 -13.39 -5.53 -14.76
N ARG A 124 -13.77 -5.63 -13.49
CA ARG A 124 -14.42 -4.56 -12.74
C ARG A 124 -13.62 -4.15 -11.52
N ALA A 125 -13.72 -2.87 -11.15
CA ALA A 125 -13.07 -2.33 -9.95
C ALA A 125 -13.65 -2.95 -8.67
N PRO A 126 -12.84 -3.55 -7.79
CA PRO A 126 -13.31 -4.13 -6.53
C PRO A 126 -13.63 -3.11 -5.44
N PHE A 127 -13.10 -1.90 -5.55
CA PHE A 127 -13.30 -0.76 -4.64
C PHE A 127 -13.15 0.57 -5.39
N ASP A 128 -13.55 1.67 -4.74
CA ASP A 128 -13.35 3.03 -5.25
C ASP A 128 -11.88 3.43 -5.16
N GLY A 129 -11.32 4.03 -6.20
CA GLY A 129 -9.91 4.42 -6.23
C GLY A 129 -9.48 5.02 -7.56
N PHE A 130 -8.18 5.02 -7.79
CA PHE A 130 -7.55 5.56 -8.99
C PHE A 130 -6.74 4.47 -9.70
N ILE A 131 -6.77 4.48 -11.03
CA ILE A 131 -5.89 3.64 -11.84
C ILE A 131 -4.49 4.23 -11.79
N SER A 132 -3.59 3.61 -11.06
CA SER A 132 -2.20 4.09 -10.97
C SER A 132 -1.31 3.60 -12.09
N GLN A 133 -1.67 2.47 -12.73
CA GLN A 133 -0.95 1.91 -13.88
C GLN A 133 -1.92 1.14 -14.76
N ARG A 134 -1.74 1.29 -16.08
CA ARG A 134 -2.44 0.53 -17.12
C ARG A 134 -1.43 -0.30 -17.90
N MET A 135 -1.52 -1.62 -17.75
CA MET A 135 -0.59 -2.62 -18.33
C MET A 135 -1.24 -3.44 -19.42
N VAL A 136 -2.40 -3.00 -19.93
CA VAL A 136 -3.19 -3.72 -20.92
C VAL A 136 -3.73 -2.78 -21.98
N ASP A 137 -3.72 -3.27 -23.23
CA ASP A 137 -4.29 -2.59 -24.39
C ASP A 137 -5.27 -3.50 -25.14
N THR A 138 -6.14 -2.89 -25.93
CA THR A 138 -7.04 -3.63 -26.84
C THR A 138 -6.22 -4.48 -27.81
N GLY A 139 -6.62 -5.73 -27.97
CA GLY A 139 -5.90 -6.72 -28.79
C GLY A 139 -4.88 -7.57 -28.03
N ASN A 140 -4.54 -7.22 -26.78
CA ASN A 140 -3.66 -8.06 -25.99
C ASN A 140 -4.34 -9.38 -25.62
N ASN A 141 -3.56 -10.47 -25.64
CA ASN A 141 -4.00 -11.75 -25.10
C ASN A 141 -3.65 -11.81 -23.60
N MET A 142 -4.67 -11.93 -22.77
CA MET A 142 -4.54 -11.97 -21.32
C MET A 142 -4.81 -13.37 -20.78
N ALA A 143 -4.09 -13.73 -19.74
CA ALA A 143 -4.29 -14.98 -18.99
C ALA A 143 -4.52 -14.67 -17.50
N PRO A 144 -5.15 -15.60 -16.76
CA PRO A 144 -5.33 -15.44 -15.32
C PRO A 144 -3.99 -15.16 -14.61
N GLY A 145 -4.00 -14.15 -13.71
CA GLY A 145 -2.81 -13.75 -12.97
C GLY A 145 -1.89 -12.72 -13.63
N ILE A 146 -2.09 -12.43 -14.93
CA ILE A 146 -1.38 -11.33 -15.59
C ILE A 146 -2.05 -10.01 -15.21
N GLY A 147 -1.29 -9.10 -14.59
CA GLY A 147 -1.79 -7.78 -14.18
C GLY A 147 -2.23 -6.93 -15.38
N CYS A 148 -3.42 -6.35 -15.29
CA CYS A 148 -3.99 -5.45 -16.28
C CYS A 148 -3.97 -4.00 -15.80
N PHE A 149 -4.38 -3.79 -14.56
CA PHE A 149 -4.43 -2.47 -13.93
C PHE A 149 -3.91 -2.54 -12.51
N LYS A 150 -3.27 -1.47 -12.06
CA LYS A 150 -3.01 -1.26 -10.65
C LYS A 150 -4.01 -0.22 -10.14
N LEU A 151 -4.92 -0.63 -9.24
CA LEU A 151 -5.92 0.21 -8.61
C LEU A 151 -5.47 0.55 -7.18
N VAL A 152 -5.45 1.84 -6.83
CA VAL A 152 -4.98 2.34 -5.54
C VAL A 152 -6.01 3.25 -4.89
N LYS A 153 -6.03 3.28 -3.55
CA LYS A 153 -6.73 4.29 -2.77
C LYS A 153 -5.79 5.42 -2.43
N LEU A 154 -6.25 6.66 -2.61
CA LEU A 154 -5.49 7.85 -2.29
C LEU A 154 -6.04 8.66 -1.09
N ASP A 155 -7.15 8.23 -0.48
CA ASP A 155 -7.72 8.89 0.72
C ASP A 155 -6.74 8.90 1.90
N ARG A 156 -5.91 7.88 1.97
CA ARG A 156 -4.80 7.75 2.90
C ARG A 156 -3.58 7.29 2.11
N VAL A 157 -2.44 7.79 2.52
CA VAL A 157 -1.15 7.38 1.99
C VAL A 157 -0.22 7.02 3.14
N ASP A 158 0.78 6.23 2.82
CA ASP A 158 1.83 5.85 3.74
C ASP A 158 3.15 6.44 3.26
N MET A 159 3.93 6.97 4.19
CA MET A 159 5.30 7.36 3.95
C MET A 159 6.20 6.25 4.48
N LYS A 160 6.99 5.68 3.60
CA LYS A 160 7.99 4.68 3.95
C LYS A 160 9.34 5.36 4.17
N ILE A 161 9.91 5.18 5.34
CA ILE A 161 11.20 5.74 5.74
C ILE A 161 12.15 4.59 6.04
N ALA A 162 13.36 4.64 5.52
CA ALA A 162 14.43 3.70 5.84
C ALA A 162 15.25 4.26 7.00
N VAL A 163 15.20 3.59 8.15
CA VAL A 163 15.88 4.00 9.38
C VAL A 163 17.01 3.04 9.72
N PRO A 164 18.25 3.53 9.97
CA PRO A 164 19.37 2.68 10.36
C PRO A 164 19.12 1.88 11.65
N GLU A 165 19.78 0.72 11.77
CA GLU A 165 19.63 -0.21 12.89
C GLU A 165 19.92 0.43 14.25
N ASN A 166 20.95 1.28 14.33
CA ASN A 166 21.34 1.95 15.56
C ASN A 166 20.32 3.00 16.05
N GLU A 167 19.34 3.36 15.23
CA GLU A 167 18.35 4.42 15.52
C GLU A 167 16.93 3.90 15.67
N ILE A 168 16.65 2.71 15.12
CA ILE A 168 15.30 2.15 15.10
C ILE A 168 14.73 1.93 16.52
N SER A 169 15.58 1.69 17.52
CA SER A 169 15.14 1.51 18.92
C SER A 169 14.47 2.75 19.51
N GLY A 170 14.88 3.94 19.05
CA GLY A 170 14.34 5.23 19.49
C GLY A 170 13.00 5.62 18.86
N ILE A 171 12.47 4.85 17.91
CA ILE A 171 11.21 5.13 17.24
C ILE A 171 10.09 4.31 17.85
N ALA A 172 9.03 5.00 18.27
CA ALA A 172 7.85 4.36 18.88
C ALA A 172 6.65 4.37 17.91
N LYS A 173 5.87 3.29 17.96
CA LYS A 173 4.57 3.26 17.28
C LYS A 173 3.66 4.33 17.88
N GLY A 174 2.98 5.08 17.01
CA GLY A 174 2.12 6.18 17.41
C GLY A 174 2.82 7.54 17.50
N GLN A 175 4.13 7.61 17.32
CA GLN A 175 4.88 8.85 17.29
C GLN A 175 4.46 9.71 16.09
N LEU A 176 4.33 11.01 16.30
CA LEU A 176 4.08 11.99 15.25
C LEU A 176 5.39 12.31 14.52
N VAL A 177 5.32 12.38 13.20
CA VAL A 177 6.46 12.61 12.32
C VAL A 177 6.13 13.79 11.41
N PRO A 178 6.68 14.98 11.66
CA PRO A 178 6.61 16.08 10.72
C PRO A 178 7.52 15.79 9.51
N PHE A 179 7.03 16.12 8.33
CA PHE A 179 7.80 15.96 7.09
C PHE A 179 7.42 17.01 6.06
N THR A 180 8.29 17.24 5.10
CA THR A 180 8.07 18.12 3.97
C THR A 180 8.16 17.36 2.67
N VAL A 181 7.38 17.77 1.66
CA VAL A 181 7.35 17.15 0.34
C VAL A 181 7.92 18.13 -0.68
N SER A 182 9.04 17.76 -1.30
CA SER A 182 9.74 18.63 -2.26
C SER A 182 8.90 18.96 -3.49
N ALA A 183 8.11 18.00 -3.97
CA ALA A 183 7.21 18.17 -5.12
C ALA A 183 6.04 19.15 -4.87
N LEU A 184 5.82 19.56 -3.62
CA LEU A 184 4.77 20.51 -3.19
C LEU A 184 5.38 21.77 -2.56
N ASP A 185 6.46 22.28 -3.13
CA ASP A 185 7.17 23.50 -2.69
C ASP A 185 7.58 23.45 -1.20
N GLY A 186 7.93 22.27 -0.72
CA GLY A 186 8.33 22.09 0.68
C GLY A 186 7.16 22.17 1.68
N LYS A 187 5.93 22.01 1.24
CA LYS A 187 4.74 21.98 2.11
C LYS A 187 4.91 20.97 3.23
N ALA A 188 4.66 21.43 4.45
CA ALA A 188 4.76 20.60 5.65
C ALA A 188 3.48 19.78 5.87
N PHE A 189 3.68 18.53 6.26
CA PHE A 189 2.66 17.59 6.64
C PHE A 189 3.06 16.90 7.94
N GLU A 190 2.11 16.25 8.58
CA GLU A 190 2.34 15.42 9.77
C GLU A 190 1.66 14.07 9.61
N GLY A 191 2.38 13.02 9.90
CA GLY A 191 1.87 11.67 9.90
C GLY A 191 2.16 10.96 11.23
N LYS A 192 1.58 9.77 11.39
CA LYS A 192 1.73 8.95 12.59
C LYS A 192 2.41 7.63 12.25
N VAL A 193 3.42 7.24 13.00
CA VAL A 193 4.06 5.91 12.87
C VAL A 193 3.03 4.84 13.16
N THR A 194 2.69 4.05 12.16
CA THR A 194 1.75 2.91 12.27
C THR A 194 2.46 1.59 12.39
N GLU A 195 3.56 1.44 11.65
CA GLU A 195 4.31 0.20 11.62
C GLU A 195 5.81 0.46 11.71
N LYS A 196 6.49 -0.46 12.38
CA LYS A 196 7.93 -0.52 12.49
C LYS A 196 8.35 -1.90 11.99
N GLY A 197 9.14 -1.93 10.94
CA GLY A 197 9.65 -3.18 10.36
C GLY A 197 10.38 -4.01 11.40
N ILE A 198 10.17 -5.31 11.34
CA ILE A 198 10.83 -6.29 12.23
C ILE A 198 12.03 -6.96 11.57
N GLN A 199 12.21 -6.75 10.26
CA GLN A 199 13.30 -7.28 9.46
C GLN A 199 14.08 -6.14 8.82
N ALA A 200 15.40 -6.18 8.97
CA ALA A 200 16.28 -5.25 8.28
C ALA A 200 16.43 -5.62 6.81
N ASN A 201 16.58 -4.62 5.98
CA ASN A 201 17.09 -4.80 4.62
C ASN A 201 18.58 -5.16 4.71
N LEU A 202 18.95 -6.33 4.21
CA LEU A 202 20.30 -6.89 4.33
C LEU A 202 21.38 -6.08 3.57
N LEU A 203 20.99 -5.30 2.57
CA LEU A 203 21.93 -4.49 1.79
C LEU A 203 22.20 -3.13 2.41
N SER A 204 21.15 -2.49 2.96
CA SER A 204 21.23 -1.12 3.50
C SER A 204 21.36 -1.09 5.02
N HIS A 205 21.20 -2.21 5.72
CA HIS A 205 21.14 -2.30 7.19
C HIS A 205 20.12 -1.31 7.79
N THR A 206 18.98 -1.15 7.12
CA THR A 206 17.90 -0.25 7.54
C THR A 206 16.62 -1.02 7.81
N TYR A 207 15.80 -0.49 8.70
CA TYR A 207 14.44 -0.95 8.96
C TYR A 207 13.42 0.00 8.33
N ASP A 208 12.39 -0.56 7.75
CA ASP A 208 11.29 0.22 7.20
C ASP A 208 10.38 0.72 8.32
N VAL A 209 10.14 2.01 8.36
CA VAL A 209 9.15 2.64 9.25
C VAL A 209 8.04 3.21 8.37
N ILE A 210 6.81 2.80 8.64
CA ILE A 210 5.64 3.28 7.93
C ILE A 210 4.92 4.34 8.74
N VAL A 211 4.76 5.49 8.14
CA VAL A 211 4.05 6.64 8.69
C VAL A 211 2.79 6.88 7.88
N SER A 212 1.63 6.66 8.49
CA SER A 212 0.34 6.79 7.80
C SER A 212 -0.28 8.16 8.04
N LEU A 213 -0.90 8.71 7.00
CA LEU A 213 -1.56 10.01 7.09
C LEU A 213 -2.79 10.09 6.17
N PRO A 214 -3.80 10.89 6.53
CA PRO A 214 -4.90 11.21 5.64
C PRO A 214 -4.43 12.11 4.50
N ASN A 215 -5.00 11.94 3.33
CA ASN A 215 -4.64 12.70 2.12
C ASN A 215 -5.89 13.40 1.53
N PRO A 216 -6.47 14.38 2.23
CA PRO A 216 -7.62 15.12 1.73
C PRO A 216 -7.24 15.88 0.46
N GLY A 217 -8.06 15.74 -0.58
CA GLY A 217 -7.80 16.37 -1.89
C GLY A 217 -6.72 15.69 -2.73
N HIS A 218 -6.24 14.49 -2.31
CA HIS A 218 -5.34 13.62 -3.07
C HIS A 218 -4.06 14.32 -3.57
N GLN A 219 -3.52 15.28 -2.75
CA GLN A 219 -2.33 16.06 -3.12
C GLN A 219 -1.04 15.24 -3.06
N LEU A 220 -0.99 14.26 -2.16
CA LEU A 220 0.14 13.35 -2.02
C LEU A 220 -0.07 12.16 -2.96
N LEU A 221 0.87 11.98 -3.87
CA LEU A 221 0.83 10.89 -4.84
C LEU A 221 1.93 9.86 -4.54
N PRO A 222 1.67 8.57 -4.75
CA PRO A 222 2.69 7.54 -4.66
C PRO A 222 3.91 7.86 -5.53
N GLY A 223 5.12 7.65 -4.99
CA GLY A 223 6.39 7.99 -5.64
C GLY A 223 6.96 9.35 -5.26
N MET A 224 6.20 10.25 -4.60
CA MET A 224 6.74 11.52 -4.11
C MET A 224 7.77 11.30 -3.02
N VAL A 225 8.91 12.02 -3.12
CA VAL A 225 9.97 12.01 -2.12
C VAL A 225 9.69 13.08 -1.07
N CYS A 226 9.93 12.74 0.18
CA CYS A 226 9.73 13.60 1.33
C CYS A 226 10.93 13.55 2.29
N SER A 227 11.09 14.63 3.07
CA SER A 227 12.09 14.76 4.13
C SER A 227 11.39 14.75 5.48
N ALA A 228 11.55 13.65 6.22
CA ALA A 228 10.91 13.41 7.50
C ALA A 228 11.87 13.71 8.67
N GLN A 229 11.38 14.37 9.70
CA GLN A 229 12.14 14.62 10.92
C GLN A 229 11.67 13.67 12.02
N LEU A 230 12.53 12.73 12.38
CA LEU A 230 12.28 11.82 13.50
C LEU A 230 13.07 12.29 14.72
N ALA A 231 12.36 12.50 15.83
CA ALA A 231 13.00 12.69 17.12
C ALA A 231 13.41 11.32 17.67
N SER A 232 14.69 11.14 17.94
CA SER A 232 15.17 9.97 18.67
C SER A 232 14.84 10.16 20.16
N THR A 233 14.19 9.19 20.79
CA THR A 233 13.89 9.20 22.23
C THR A 233 15.15 9.07 23.12
N GLY A 234 16.31 8.96 22.52
CA GLY A 234 17.61 8.98 23.20
C GLY A 234 18.24 10.37 23.12
N ALA A 235 17.65 11.39 23.76
CA ALA A 235 18.35 12.64 23.96
C ALA A 235 19.59 12.37 24.80
N ALA A 236 20.73 12.20 24.15
CA ALA A 236 22.00 12.14 24.84
C ALA A 236 22.18 13.49 25.52
N LYS A 237 22.14 13.53 26.86
CA LYS A 237 22.57 14.70 27.61
C LYS A 237 24.05 14.88 27.30
N GLY A 238 24.35 15.84 26.47
CA GLY A 238 25.69 16.18 26.05
C GLY A 238 26.01 17.63 26.38
N ILE A 239 27.27 17.94 26.42
CA ILE A 239 27.75 19.30 26.52
C ILE A 239 27.99 19.77 25.09
N VAL A 240 27.32 20.86 24.68
CA VAL A 240 27.54 21.47 23.36
C VAL A 240 28.69 22.46 23.49
N VAL A 241 29.72 22.25 22.66
CA VAL A 241 30.88 23.17 22.58
C VAL A 241 31.02 23.68 21.13
N PRO A 242 31.46 24.94 20.95
CA PRO A 242 31.77 25.44 19.62
C PRO A 242 32.84 24.56 18.94
N GLN A 243 32.71 24.36 17.64
CA GLN A 243 33.64 23.53 16.87
C GLN A 243 35.09 24.03 16.97
N GLU A 244 35.26 25.38 17.11
CA GLU A 244 36.56 26.06 17.27
C GLU A 244 37.26 25.72 18.58
N ALA A 245 36.53 25.23 19.61
CA ALA A 245 37.08 24.81 20.89
C ALA A 245 37.57 23.36 20.91
N VAL A 246 37.24 22.57 19.88
CA VAL A 246 37.64 21.16 19.77
C VAL A 246 38.97 21.09 19.04
N LEU A 247 39.97 20.60 19.73
CA LEU A 247 41.31 20.35 19.18
C LEU A 247 41.51 18.86 18.98
N ILE A 248 42.33 18.46 17.98
CA ILE A 248 42.60 17.07 17.67
C ILE A 248 44.12 16.85 17.85
N ASP A 249 44.45 15.84 18.68
CA ASP A 249 45.84 15.41 18.86
C ASP A 249 45.91 13.91 18.42
N GLY A 250 46.51 13.70 17.26
CA GLY A 250 46.49 12.40 16.59
C GLY A 250 45.07 12.00 16.19
N SER A 251 44.47 11.00 16.86
CA SER A 251 43.12 10.55 16.59
C SER A 251 42.12 10.85 17.72
N LYS A 252 42.52 11.60 18.76
CA LYS A 252 41.69 11.88 19.94
C LYS A 252 41.32 13.35 19.99
N PRO A 253 40.00 13.68 19.98
CA PRO A 253 39.54 15.03 20.21
C PRO A 253 39.64 15.40 21.70
N TYR A 254 40.06 16.65 22.00
CA TYR A 254 40.11 17.18 23.32
C TYR A 254 39.73 18.68 23.38
N VAL A 255 39.42 19.17 24.55
CA VAL A 255 39.14 20.56 24.82
C VAL A 255 40.01 21.06 26.00
N TRP A 256 40.29 22.36 26.02
CA TRP A 256 40.85 23.00 27.19
C TRP A 256 39.73 23.53 28.10
N VAL A 257 39.71 23.12 29.36
CA VAL A 257 38.75 23.59 30.36
C VAL A 257 39.48 24.44 31.39
N GLU A 258 38.95 25.62 31.67
CA GLU A 258 39.47 26.48 32.72
C GLU A 258 38.79 26.11 34.02
N GLU A 259 39.58 25.74 35.02
CA GLU A 259 39.15 25.44 36.38
C GLU A 259 40.06 26.27 37.34
N ASN A 260 39.50 27.19 38.09
CA ASN A 260 40.21 28.05 39.04
C ASN A 260 41.42 28.84 38.47
N GLY A 261 41.29 29.34 37.26
CA GLY A 261 42.34 30.10 36.57
C GLY A 261 43.45 29.26 35.93
N VAL A 262 43.33 27.94 35.94
CA VAL A 262 44.27 27.01 35.32
C VAL A 262 43.58 26.25 34.18
N ALA A 263 44.27 26.12 33.03
CA ALA A 263 43.76 25.39 31.89
C ALA A 263 44.13 23.89 32.00
N HIS A 264 43.11 23.02 31.98
CA HIS A 264 43.25 21.58 32.01
C HIS A 264 42.81 20.99 30.67
N ARG A 265 43.63 20.07 30.13
CA ARG A 265 43.24 19.26 28.97
C ARG A 265 42.24 18.19 29.38
N ARG A 266 41.11 18.12 28.68
CA ARG A 266 40.11 17.10 28.90
C ARG A 266 39.78 16.41 27.57
N ASP A 267 40.06 15.11 27.47
CA ASP A 267 39.72 14.29 26.32
C ASP A 267 38.20 14.13 26.26
N ILE A 268 37.64 14.24 25.07
CA ILE A 268 36.20 14.15 24.82
C ILE A 268 35.88 13.05 23.82
N THR A 269 34.66 12.54 23.93
CA THR A 269 34.09 11.67 22.89
C THR A 269 33.03 12.45 22.14
N GLN A 270 33.24 12.64 20.84
CA GLN A 270 32.30 13.36 20.01
C GLN A 270 31.10 12.46 19.67
N SER A 271 29.89 12.84 20.09
CA SER A 271 28.64 12.09 19.86
C SER A 271 27.89 12.57 18.61
N GLY A 272 28.24 13.75 18.08
CA GLY A 272 27.59 14.32 16.91
C GLY A 272 27.94 15.79 16.71
N VAL A 273 27.47 16.38 15.62
CA VAL A 273 27.59 17.81 15.31
C VAL A 273 26.20 18.42 15.36
N CYS A 274 25.99 19.46 16.19
CA CYS A 274 24.78 20.25 16.16
C CYS A 274 24.92 21.36 15.11
N GLN A 275 23.99 21.46 14.19
CA GLN A 275 23.84 22.68 13.38
C GLN A 275 23.16 23.72 14.27
N SER A 276 23.94 24.57 14.93
CA SER A 276 23.45 25.83 15.42
C SER A 276 23.47 26.80 14.24
N GLY A 277 22.26 27.22 13.80
CA GLY A 277 22.13 28.32 12.82
C GLY A 277 22.65 29.65 13.35
#